data_d30fca35bb59c48bad4611265da328b9
#
_entry.id   d30fca35bb59c48bad4611265da328b9
#
_cell.length_a   1.000
_cell.length_b   1.000
_cell.length_c   1.000
_cell.angle_alpha   90.00
_cell.angle_beta   90.00
_cell.angle_gamma   90.00
#
_symmetry.space_group_name_H-M   'P 1'
#
loop_
_entity.id
_entity.type
_entity.pdbx_description
1 polymer ?
#
loop_
_entity_poly.entity_id
_entity_poly.type
_entity_poly.pdbx_seq_one_letter_code
_entity_poly.pdbx_strand_id
1 'polypeptide(L)'
;WVIGKTEAQLFRHVSGVEFVVYDKKSGWRGLCQLWRKLKDRRFDALLNMQTAFRASILSLGIKAKYRIGFGKQRAREGQWLFTHRKIQDPSNPHVLDGFMAFVDYLGVPCTEPQWDLPVAEDDLITARQYIDPTRKNLLISPCSSKPEKDWLVERYAEVANIAHQHNVN
;
A
#
# COMPACT_ATOMS: atom_id res chain seq x y z
N TRP A 1 6.51 5.30 -8.52
CA TRP A 1 6.14 4.94 -7.17
C TRP A 1 7.16 3.97 -6.56
N VAL A 2 7.76 4.34 -5.41
CA VAL A 2 8.62 3.43 -4.65
C VAL A 2 7.73 2.50 -3.84
N ILE A 3 7.86 1.20 -4.07
CA ILE A 3 6.92 0.19 -3.58
C ILE A 3 7.65 -1.07 -3.10
N GLY A 4 7.06 -1.81 -2.17
CA GLY A 4 7.59 -3.10 -1.73
C GLY A 4 7.46 -4.19 -2.79
N LYS A 5 8.22 -5.27 -2.64
CA LYS A 5 8.24 -6.37 -3.61
C LYS A 5 6.87 -7.07 -3.76
N THR A 6 6.20 -7.32 -2.64
CA THR A 6 4.89 -7.98 -2.63
C THR A 6 3.82 -7.09 -3.24
N GLU A 7 3.82 -5.82 -2.85
CA GLU A 7 2.88 -4.85 -3.37
C GLU A 7 3.09 -4.61 -4.88
N ALA A 8 4.35 -4.64 -5.36
CA ALA A 8 4.65 -4.51 -6.79
C ALA A 8 4.09 -5.68 -7.62
N GLN A 9 4.00 -6.88 -7.03
CA GLN A 9 3.35 -8.01 -7.69
C GLN A 9 1.83 -7.79 -7.83
N LEU A 10 1.19 -7.26 -6.79
CA LEU A 10 -0.24 -6.96 -6.81
C LEU A 10 -0.60 -5.90 -7.87
N PHE A 11 0.24 -4.87 -7.98
CA PHE A 11 0.00 -3.74 -8.90
C PHE A 11 0.67 -3.88 -10.27
N ARG A 12 1.20 -5.07 -10.62
CA ARG A 12 1.99 -5.27 -11.84
C ARG A 12 1.28 -4.93 -13.15
N HIS A 13 -0.05 -4.95 -13.15
CA HIS A 13 -0.88 -4.64 -14.32
C HIS A 13 -1.46 -3.23 -14.33
N VAL A 14 -1.15 -2.42 -13.31
CA VAL A 14 -1.56 -1.01 -13.29
C VAL A 14 -0.72 -0.23 -14.28
N SER A 15 -1.36 0.36 -15.29
CA SER A 15 -0.73 1.18 -16.32
C SER A 15 -0.52 2.63 -15.85
N GLY A 16 0.35 3.36 -16.54
CA GLY A 16 0.58 4.78 -16.26
C GLY A 16 1.46 5.08 -15.05
N VAL A 17 1.88 4.05 -14.30
CA VAL A 17 2.73 4.20 -13.11
C VAL A 17 4.00 3.38 -13.26
N GLU A 18 5.15 4.02 -13.06
CA GLU A 18 6.43 3.32 -12.94
C GLU A 18 6.65 2.87 -11.51
N PHE A 19 6.83 1.58 -11.29
CA PHE A 19 7.14 1.00 -9.99
C PHE A 19 8.64 0.83 -9.80
N VAL A 20 9.17 1.43 -8.74
CA VAL A 20 10.55 1.24 -8.30
C VAL A 20 10.53 0.36 -7.06
N VAL A 21 10.84 -0.90 -7.26
CA VAL A 21 10.79 -1.89 -6.18
C VAL A 21 11.92 -1.66 -5.18
N TYR A 22 11.56 -1.60 -3.90
CA TYR A 22 12.46 -1.52 -2.78
C TYR A 22 12.28 -2.74 -1.86
N ASP A 23 13.37 -3.49 -1.68
CA ASP A 23 13.37 -4.62 -0.76
C ASP A 23 13.71 -4.15 0.67
N LYS A 24 12.73 -4.21 1.55
CA LYS A 24 12.88 -3.84 2.97
C LYS A 24 13.92 -4.70 3.71
N LYS A 25 14.18 -5.93 3.23
CA LYS A 25 15.15 -6.85 3.83
C LYS A 25 16.61 -6.52 3.46
N SER A 26 16.81 -5.74 2.40
CA SER A 26 18.15 -5.36 1.92
C SER A 26 18.84 -4.29 2.79
N GLY A 27 18.18 -3.77 3.80
CA GLY A 27 18.75 -2.79 4.74
C GLY A 27 19.35 -1.58 4.03
N TRP A 28 20.54 -1.17 4.49
CA TRP A 28 21.25 -0.01 3.94
C TRP A 28 21.69 -0.19 2.49
N ARG A 29 22.04 -1.41 2.09
CA ARG A 29 22.41 -1.71 0.68
C ARG A 29 21.25 -1.45 -0.28
N GLY A 30 20.03 -1.85 0.09
CA GLY A 30 18.83 -1.59 -0.71
C GLY A 30 18.53 -0.10 -0.84
N LEU A 31 18.75 0.67 0.23
CA LEU A 31 18.62 2.12 0.23
C LEU A 31 19.59 2.78 -0.75
N CYS A 32 20.87 2.42 -0.70
CA CYS A 32 21.87 2.95 -1.63
C CYS A 32 21.59 2.57 -3.09
N GLN A 33 21.09 1.35 -3.33
CA GLN A 33 20.67 0.91 -4.67
C GLN A 33 19.52 1.74 -5.21
N LEU A 34 18.49 1.99 -4.37
CA LEU A 34 17.36 2.84 -4.74
C LEU A 34 17.83 4.25 -5.09
N TRP A 35 18.64 4.86 -4.24
CA TRP A 35 19.17 6.21 -4.48
C TRP A 35 20.02 6.28 -5.74
N ARG A 36 20.85 5.26 -6.01
CA ARG A 36 21.64 5.17 -7.25
C ARG A 36 20.75 5.06 -8.48
N LYS A 37 19.67 4.28 -8.40
CA LYS A 37 18.69 4.15 -9.49
C LYS A 37 17.98 5.47 -9.80
N LEU A 38 17.77 6.31 -8.80
CA LEU A 38 17.02 7.57 -8.93
C LEU A 38 17.91 8.83 -8.96
N LYS A 39 19.25 8.68 -8.90
CA LYS A 39 20.20 9.80 -8.74
C LYS A 39 20.08 10.88 -9.82
N ASP A 40 19.81 10.48 -11.07
CA ASP A 40 19.76 11.36 -12.24
C ASP A 40 18.35 11.86 -12.55
N ARG A 41 17.36 11.40 -11.78
CA ARG A 41 15.96 11.82 -11.93
C ARG A 41 15.66 13.02 -11.04
N ARG A 42 14.80 13.92 -11.57
CA ARG A 42 14.30 15.07 -10.84
C ARG A 42 12.77 15.03 -10.91
N PHE A 43 12.12 15.25 -9.79
CA PHE A 43 10.67 15.21 -9.67
C PHE A 43 10.16 16.59 -9.24
N ASP A 44 9.02 17.00 -9.74
CA ASP A 44 8.37 18.24 -9.30
C ASP A 44 7.86 18.09 -7.87
N ALA A 45 7.23 16.96 -7.56
CA ALA A 45 6.74 16.66 -6.22
C ALA A 45 7.12 15.24 -5.80
N LEU A 46 7.48 15.10 -4.53
CA LEU A 46 7.61 13.84 -3.82
C LEU A 46 6.55 13.79 -2.72
N LEU A 47 5.61 12.87 -2.85
CA LEU A 47 4.57 12.65 -1.87
C LEU A 47 5.04 11.59 -0.86
N ASN A 48 5.32 12.01 0.37
CA ASN A 48 5.65 11.08 1.45
C ASN A 48 4.35 10.67 2.18
N MET A 49 3.66 9.70 1.61
CA MET A 49 2.38 9.18 2.09
C MET A 49 2.53 8.07 3.14
N GLN A 50 3.74 7.82 3.60
CA GLN A 50 4.07 6.85 4.65
C GLN A 50 4.60 7.59 5.88
N THR A 51 4.07 7.28 7.05
CA THR A 51 4.50 7.93 8.30
C THR A 51 5.72 7.28 8.94
N ALA A 52 6.10 6.09 8.49
CA ALA A 52 7.25 5.37 9.03
C ALA A 52 8.57 6.10 8.77
N PHE A 53 9.43 6.18 9.77
CA PHE A 53 10.74 6.83 9.71
C PHE A 53 11.61 6.34 8.54
N ARG A 54 11.55 5.04 8.24
CA ARG A 54 12.25 4.45 7.09
C ARG A 54 11.83 5.09 5.76
N ALA A 55 10.55 5.37 5.57
CA ALA A 55 10.06 6.01 4.35
C ALA A 55 10.58 7.45 4.24
N SER A 56 10.68 8.14 5.35
CA SER A 56 11.26 9.47 5.41
C SER A 56 12.75 9.46 5.02
N ILE A 57 13.53 8.50 5.52
CA ILE A 57 14.94 8.32 5.11
C ILE A 57 15.05 7.97 3.63
N LEU A 58 14.20 7.07 3.11
CA LEU A 58 14.16 6.73 1.69
C LEU A 58 14.00 7.97 0.81
N SER A 59 13.18 8.90 1.25
CA SER A 59 12.89 10.12 0.52
C SER A 59 14.11 11.04 0.35
N LEU A 60 15.10 11.01 1.24
CA LEU A 60 16.24 11.94 1.26
C LEU A 60 17.09 11.88 -0.02
N GLY A 61 17.32 10.69 -0.55
CA GLY A 61 18.12 10.51 -1.77
C GLY A 61 17.35 10.75 -3.07
N ILE A 62 16.09 11.16 -3.01
CA ILE A 62 15.25 11.43 -4.17
C ILE A 62 15.20 12.95 -4.40
N LYS A 63 15.65 13.43 -5.55
CA LYS A 63 15.66 14.85 -5.89
C LYS A 63 14.26 15.30 -6.28
N ALA A 64 13.63 16.12 -5.46
CA ALA A 64 12.31 16.69 -5.73
C ALA A 64 12.28 18.18 -5.38
N LYS A 65 11.55 18.96 -6.20
CA LYS A 65 11.34 20.40 -5.98
C LYS A 65 10.50 20.62 -4.72
N TYR A 66 9.44 19.83 -4.57
CA TYR A 66 8.56 19.87 -3.40
C TYR A 66 8.54 18.50 -2.72
N ARG A 67 8.73 18.50 -1.40
CA ARG A 67 8.57 17.32 -0.54
C ARG A 67 7.36 17.55 0.32
N ILE A 68 6.31 16.80 0.07
CA ILE A 68 4.99 16.98 0.66
C ILE A 68 4.73 15.81 1.61
N GLY A 69 4.35 16.10 2.83
CA GLY A 69 4.00 15.13 3.85
C GLY A 69 2.66 15.43 4.50
N PHE A 70 2.29 14.61 5.45
CA PHE A 70 1.09 14.81 6.25
C PHE A 70 1.16 16.09 7.10
N GLY A 71 0.00 16.60 7.48
CA GLY A 71 -0.15 17.66 8.46
C GLY A 71 0.24 17.21 9.88
N LYS A 72 0.10 18.11 10.85
CA LYS A 72 0.55 17.87 12.24
C LYS A 72 -0.18 16.72 12.93
N GLN A 73 -1.44 16.48 12.59
CA GLN A 73 -2.27 15.47 13.25
C GLN A 73 -1.90 14.05 12.81
N ARG A 74 -1.51 13.88 11.56
CA ARG A 74 -1.22 12.57 10.95
C ARG A 74 0.28 12.25 10.84
N ALA A 75 1.15 13.26 10.80
CA ALA A 75 2.59 13.05 10.76
C ALA A 75 3.07 12.29 12.01
N ARG A 76 3.85 11.23 11.80
CA ARG A 76 4.45 10.40 12.86
C ARG A 76 5.95 10.26 12.62
N GLU A 77 6.65 9.74 13.59
CA GLU A 77 8.06 9.37 13.52
C GLU A 77 8.96 10.46 12.91
N GLY A 78 8.69 11.72 13.20
CA GLY A 78 9.52 12.84 12.74
C GLY A 78 9.40 13.17 11.25
N GLN A 79 8.36 12.73 10.56
CA GLN A 79 8.17 12.98 9.12
C GLN A 79 8.31 14.46 8.75
N TRP A 80 7.91 15.38 9.64
CA TRP A 80 8.02 16.82 9.42
C TRP A 80 9.45 17.36 9.25
N LEU A 81 10.47 16.59 9.67
CA LEU A 81 11.88 16.92 9.45
C LEU A 81 12.32 16.68 8.01
N PHE A 82 11.60 15.85 7.28
CA PHE A 82 11.94 15.38 5.93
C PHE A 82 11.06 16.00 4.84
N THR A 83 10.03 16.74 5.23
CA THR A 83 9.09 17.38 4.31
C THR A 83 9.02 18.87 4.60
N HIS A 84 9.05 19.71 3.55
CA HIS A 84 8.97 21.16 3.70
C HIS A 84 7.60 21.72 3.29
N ARG A 85 6.72 20.88 2.80
CA ARG A 85 5.32 21.16 2.52
C ARG A 85 4.45 20.14 3.23
N LYS A 86 3.27 20.57 3.67
CA LYS A 86 2.33 19.73 4.42
C LYS A 86 0.95 19.90 3.83
N ILE A 87 0.23 18.78 3.68
CA ILE A 87 -1.18 18.84 3.38
C ILE A 87 -1.96 19.38 4.58
N GLN A 88 -3.15 19.88 4.37
CA GLN A 88 -4.12 20.11 5.42
C GLN A 88 -4.71 18.76 5.82
N ASP A 89 -4.63 18.43 7.09
CA ASP A 89 -5.23 17.18 7.58
C ASP A 89 -6.76 17.27 7.48
N PRO A 90 -7.42 16.28 6.86
CA PRO A 90 -8.88 16.26 6.81
C PRO A 90 -9.45 16.02 8.21
N SER A 91 -10.65 16.54 8.46
CA SER A 91 -11.37 16.36 9.73
C SER A 91 -11.76 14.90 9.98
N ASN A 92 -12.06 14.17 8.92
CA ASN A 92 -12.37 12.74 9.00
C ASN A 92 -11.08 11.93 9.26
N PRO A 93 -11.05 11.04 10.28
CA PRO A 93 -9.88 10.21 10.60
C PRO A 93 -9.62 9.09 9.59
N HIS A 94 -10.51 8.85 8.62
CA HIS A 94 -10.36 7.78 7.66
C HIS A 94 -9.03 7.89 6.87
N VAL A 95 -8.37 6.75 6.65
CA VAL A 95 -7.03 6.72 6.03
C VAL A 95 -7.08 7.21 4.60
N LEU A 96 -8.10 6.83 3.83
CA LEU A 96 -8.27 7.22 2.44
C LEU A 96 -8.39 8.74 2.30
N ASP A 97 -9.16 9.41 3.18
CA ASP A 97 -9.29 10.87 3.15
C ASP A 97 -7.94 11.56 3.35
N GLY A 98 -7.09 10.95 4.21
CA GLY A 98 -5.71 11.40 4.37
C GLY A 98 -4.88 11.28 3.09
N PHE A 99 -5.10 10.27 2.27
CA PHE A 99 -4.44 10.13 0.98
C PHE A 99 -5.04 11.04 -0.09
N MET A 100 -6.36 11.20 -0.10
CA MET A 100 -7.05 12.10 -1.02
C MET A 100 -6.65 13.57 -0.80
N ALA A 101 -6.34 13.96 0.43
CA ALA A 101 -5.84 15.30 0.73
C ALA A 101 -4.50 15.65 0.03
N PHE A 102 -3.69 14.66 -0.40
CA PHE A 102 -2.53 14.93 -1.26
C PHE A 102 -2.96 15.29 -2.68
N VAL A 103 -4.02 14.67 -3.18
CA VAL A 103 -4.59 14.94 -4.51
C VAL A 103 -5.14 16.36 -4.53
N ASP A 104 -5.91 16.72 -3.51
CA ASP A 104 -6.45 18.08 -3.34
C ASP A 104 -5.33 19.13 -3.24
N TYR A 105 -4.28 18.83 -2.46
CA TYR A 105 -3.12 19.71 -2.32
C TYR A 105 -2.41 19.99 -3.66
N LEU A 106 -2.40 19.02 -4.56
CA LEU A 106 -1.83 19.16 -5.90
C LEU A 106 -2.77 19.89 -6.86
N GLY A 107 -4.00 20.20 -6.46
CA GLY A 107 -5.00 20.84 -7.33
C GLY A 107 -5.52 19.90 -8.43
N VAL A 108 -5.39 18.58 -8.24
CA VAL A 108 -5.94 17.60 -9.17
C VAL A 108 -7.42 17.43 -8.84
N PRO A 109 -8.33 17.55 -9.83
CA PRO A 109 -9.75 17.30 -9.61
C PRO A 109 -9.96 15.91 -9.02
N CYS A 110 -10.55 15.85 -7.83
CA CYS A 110 -10.82 14.59 -7.17
C CYS A 110 -12.12 14.00 -7.72
N THR A 111 -12.03 12.82 -8.33
CA THR A 111 -13.17 11.96 -8.63
C THR A 111 -13.33 10.95 -7.50
N GLU A 112 -14.50 10.33 -7.40
CA GLU A 112 -14.69 9.25 -6.44
C GLU A 112 -13.64 8.14 -6.66
N PRO A 113 -13.03 7.63 -5.57
CA PRO A 113 -12.06 6.55 -5.69
C PRO A 113 -12.66 5.32 -6.36
N GLN A 114 -12.00 4.84 -7.39
CA GLN A 114 -12.38 3.59 -8.06
C GLN A 114 -11.48 2.46 -7.54
N TRP A 115 -12.09 1.29 -7.34
CA TRP A 115 -11.42 0.11 -6.77
C TRP A 115 -11.09 -0.94 -7.83
N ASP A 116 -10.97 -0.51 -9.09
CA ASP A 116 -10.71 -1.39 -10.23
C ASP A 116 -9.21 -1.73 -10.29
N LEU A 117 -8.82 -2.79 -9.61
CA LEU A 117 -7.49 -3.36 -9.80
C LEU A 117 -7.51 -4.24 -11.05
N PRO A 118 -6.64 -3.96 -12.04
CA PRO A 118 -6.52 -4.83 -13.19
C PRO A 118 -5.92 -6.16 -12.76
N VAL A 119 -6.70 -7.23 -12.96
CA VAL A 119 -6.30 -8.62 -12.65
C VAL A 119 -5.97 -9.31 -13.97
N ALA A 120 -4.84 -10.03 -14.03
CA ALA A 120 -4.50 -10.80 -15.21
C ALA A 120 -5.43 -12.00 -15.40
N GLU A 121 -5.66 -12.42 -16.64
CA GLU A 121 -6.50 -13.58 -16.94
C GLU A 121 -5.94 -14.86 -16.30
N ASP A 122 -4.62 -15.04 -16.27
CA ASP A 122 -3.98 -16.17 -15.60
C ASP A 122 -4.27 -16.23 -14.10
N ASP A 123 -4.34 -15.06 -13.43
CA ASP A 123 -4.72 -14.99 -12.02
C ASP A 123 -6.20 -15.36 -11.83
N LEU A 124 -7.07 -14.94 -12.74
CA LEU A 124 -8.49 -15.31 -12.73
C LEU A 124 -8.69 -16.79 -12.97
N ILE A 125 -7.97 -17.38 -13.93
CA ILE A 125 -7.99 -18.82 -14.19
C ILE A 125 -7.56 -19.58 -12.93
N THR A 126 -6.49 -19.12 -12.28
CA THR A 126 -6.02 -19.73 -11.03
C THR A 126 -7.06 -19.61 -9.92
N ALA A 127 -7.66 -18.44 -9.73
CA ALA A 127 -8.69 -18.23 -8.72
C ALA A 127 -9.93 -19.10 -8.93
N ARG A 128 -10.36 -19.29 -10.19
CA ARG A 128 -11.51 -20.14 -10.56
C ARG A 128 -11.33 -21.60 -10.17
N GLN A 129 -10.10 -22.08 -9.97
CA GLN A 129 -9.83 -23.45 -9.50
C GLN A 129 -10.25 -23.66 -8.04
N TYR A 130 -10.33 -22.59 -7.26
CA TYR A 130 -10.66 -22.62 -5.82
C TYR A 130 -12.08 -22.13 -5.53
N ILE A 131 -12.70 -21.46 -6.47
CA ILE A 131 -14.04 -20.87 -6.30
C ILE A 131 -15.07 -21.77 -6.97
N ASP A 132 -16.05 -22.23 -6.21
CA ASP A 132 -17.23 -22.90 -6.76
C ASP A 132 -18.28 -21.84 -7.17
N PRO A 133 -18.58 -21.66 -8.47
CA PRO A 133 -19.52 -20.66 -8.93
C PRO A 133 -20.98 -20.97 -8.56
N THR A 134 -21.27 -22.20 -8.15
CA THR A 134 -22.65 -22.67 -7.82
C THR A 134 -22.97 -22.51 -6.35
N ARG A 135 -21.98 -22.22 -5.50
CA ARG A 135 -22.15 -22.07 -4.05
C ARG A 135 -21.58 -20.72 -3.56
N LYS A 136 -21.94 -20.38 -2.34
CA LYS A 136 -21.23 -19.31 -1.63
C LYS A 136 -19.82 -19.78 -1.29
N ASN A 137 -18.84 -18.90 -1.42
CA ASN A 137 -17.45 -19.20 -1.10
C ASN A 137 -17.02 -18.41 0.13
N LEU A 138 -16.35 -19.09 1.07
CA LEU A 138 -15.74 -18.47 2.25
C LEU A 138 -14.22 -18.44 2.08
N LEU A 139 -13.65 -17.26 2.03
CA LEU A 139 -12.21 -17.08 2.03
C LEU A 139 -11.72 -16.80 3.46
N ILE A 140 -10.83 -17.66 3.97
CA ILE A 140 -10.20 -17.50 5.29
C ILE A 140 -8.76 -17.08 5.10
N SER A 141 -8.36 -15.93 5.70
CA SER A 141 -6.98 -15.48 5.77
C SER A 141 -6.50 -15.55 7.24
N PRO A 142 -5.94 -16.69 7.67
CA PRO A 142 -5.74 -16.98 9.09
C PRO A 142 -4.52 -16.32 9.72
N CYS A 143 -3.57 -15.84 8.91
CA CYS A 143 -2.27 -15.39 9.38
C CYS A 143 -2.06 -13.90 9.21
N SER A 144 -1.36 -13.28 10.16
CA SER A 144 -0.88 -11.92 10.06
C SER A 144 0.66 -11.86 10.17
N SER A 145 1.22 -10.66 10.03
CA SER A 145 2.66 -10.46 10.25
C SER A 145 3.09 -10.53 11.72
N LYS A 146 2.11 -10.62 12.63
CA LYS A 146 2.30 -10.59 14.07
C LYS A 146 1.48 -11.70 14.72
N PRO A 147 2.11 -12.74 15.30
CA PRO A 147 1.41 -13.88 15.91
C PRO A 147 0.35 -13.48 16.94
N GLU A 148 0.57 -12.40 17.67
CA GLU A 148 -0.39 -11.88 18.66
C GLU A 148 -1.70 -11.35 18.07
N LYS A 149 -1.78 -11.23 16.74
CA LYS A 149 -2.98 -10.86 15.99
C LYS A 149 -3.68 -12.03 15.33
N ASP A 150 -3.06 -13.19 15.37
CA ASP A 150 -3.63 -14.39 14.79
C ASP A 150 -4.69 -14.95 15.73
N TRP A 151 -5.81 -15.34 15.16
CA TRP A 151 -6.84 -16.02 15.92
C TRP A 151 -6.45 -17.49 16.14
N LEU A 152 -7.13 -18.18 17.07
CA LEU A 152 -6.83 -19.57 17.38
C LEU A 152 -7.18 -20.48 16.20
N VAL A 153 -6.28 -21.42 15.89
CA VAL A 153 -6.42 -22.32 14.73
C VAL A 153 -7.72 -23.14 14.81
N GLU A 154 -8.06 -23.59 16.03
CA GLU A 154 -9.27 -24.36 16.31
C GLU A 154 -10.53 -23.57 15.96
N ARG A 155 -10.51 -22.26 16.17
CA ARG A 155 -11.65 -21.38 15.86
C ARG A 155 -11.83 -21.17 14.35
N TYR A 156 -10.73 -21.06 13.61
CA TYR A 156 -10.82 -21.06 12.14
C TYR A 156 -11.40 -22.38 11.63
N ALA A 157 -11.00 -23.52 12.20
CA ALA A 157 -11.53 -24.83 11.85
C ALA A 157 -13.03 -24.94 12.16
N GLU A 158 -13.50 -24.45 13.31
CA GLU A 158 -14.92 -24.39 13.64
C GLU A 158 -15.70 -23.58 12.61
N VAL A 159 -15.22 -22.38 12.23
CA VAL A 159 -15.89 -21.55 11.23
C VAL A 159 -15.97 -22.25 9.88
N ALA A 160 -14.87 -22.91 9.44
CA ALA A 160 -14.84 -23.66 8.20
C ALA A 160 -15.83 -24.83 8.22
N ASN A 161 -15.92 -25.58 9.34
CA ASN A 161 -16.85 -26.68 9.49
C ASN A 161 -18.31 -26.20 9.46
N ILE A 162 -18.62 -25.09 10.13
CA ILE A 162 -19.96 -24.49 10.10
C ILE A 162 -20.31 -24.05 8.67
N ALA A 163 -19.38 -23.40 7.97
CA ALA A 163 -19.59 -22.99 6.59
C ALA A 163 -19.90 -24.20 5.70
N HIS A 164 -19.13 -25.29 5.85
CA HIS A 164 -19.35 -26.54 5.10
C HIS A 164 -20.72 -27.15 5.37
N GLN A 165 -21.19 -27.17 6.63
CA GLN A 165 -22.52 -27.64 7.01
C GLN A 165 -23.64 -26.83 6.36
N HIS A 166 -23.39 -25.57 6.06
CA HIS A 166 -24.31 -24.66 5.36
C HIS A 166 -24.10 -24.59 3.84
N ASN A 167 -23.43 -25.58 3.26
CA ASN A 167 -23.14 -25.68 1.83
C ASN A 167 -22.35 -24.48 1.27
N VAL A 168 -21.45 -23.93 2.09
CA VAL A 168 -20.48 -22.90 1.67
C VAL A 168 -19.14 -23.60 1.36
N ASN A 169 -18.53 -23.25 0.24
CA ASN A 169 -17.23 -23.75 -0.20
C ASN A 169 -16.12 -22.97 0.49
#